data_5128914ef0e4e28b39e94f59d25ce74a
#
_entry.id   5128914ef0e4e28b39e94f59d25ce74a
#
_cell.length_a   1.000
_cell.length_b   1.000
_cell.length_c   1.000
_cell.angle_alpha   90.00
_cell.angle_beta   90.00
_cell.angle_gamma   90.00
#
_symmetry.space_group_name_H-M   'P 1'
#
loop_
_entity.id
_entity.type
_entity.pdbx_description
1 polymer ?
#
loop_
_entity_poly.entity_id
_entity_poly.type
_entity_poly.pdbx_seq_one_letter_code
_entity_poly.pdbx_strand_id
1 'polypeptide(L)'
;LSIRRQRQMCIRDRQNKDRIKGLLITHGHEDHIGSIPYLLQKFDLPIYGTRLTCGLIRNKLEEFGLAGKTKFVEITPKQKIKLGCFTVEPIHVNHSIPDSVAFAIDSPAGTIIQTGDFKIDYTPLACGVTDLTTLSEYGQKGVLALLSDSTNAERPGFTATEQKVAAGVRNLFARARNKRIIIATFASNIYRVQQIIDLAVEDGRKVAFSGRSMVNNTAMAQELGYMHIPEGTLISVDELNQYPPEQVVLITTGSQGEPLSALSRMASCSHRQVRVGPGDFIIISANPIPGNEKSVTKIVNGLLLLGAEVIYESMYDVHVSGHACQEEQKLMLTLLSLIHISEPTRH
;
A
#
# COMPACT_ATOMS: atom_id res chain seq x y z
N LEU A 1 21.46 20.29 8.58
CA LEU A 1 21.91 19.08 9.33
C LEU A 1 21.58 17.77 8.60
N SER A 2 20.42 17.65 7.92
CA SER A 2 20.02 16.42 7.21
C SER A 2 20.89 16.09 5.99
N ILE A 3 21.21 17.07 5.15
CA ILE A 3 22.05 16.88 3.94
C ILE A 3 23.47 16.40 4.30
N ARG A 4 24.03 16.88 5.41
CA ARG A 4 25.37 16.46 5.87
C ARG A 4 25.36 15.01 6.40
N ARG A 5 24.29 14.60 7.10
CA ARG A 5 24.11 13.22 7.54
C ARG A 5 23.87 12.25 6.38
N GLN A 6 23.05 12.63 5.41
CA GLN A 6 22.83 11.82 4.19
C GLN A 6 24.14 11.66 3.38
N ARG A 7 24.96 12.70 3.24
CA ARG A 7 26.28 12.57 2.61
C ARG A 7 27.20 11.62 3.37
N GLN A 8 27.22 11.66 4.69
CA GLN A 8 28.03 10.75 5.51
C GLN A 8 27.58 9.30 5.39
N MET A 9 26.26 9.03 5.37
CA MET A 9 25.72 7.69 5.13
C MET A 9 26.13 7.16 3.74
N CYS A 10 25.92 7.93 2.68
CA CYS A 10 26.32 7.54 1.32
C CYS A 10 27.83 7.27 1.19
N ILE A 11 28.69 7.99 1.91
CA ILE A 11 30.14 7.75 1.92
C ILE A 11 30.44 6.43 2.62
N ARG A 12 29.86 6.19 3.79
CA ARG A 12 30.01 4.95 4.56
C ARG A 12 29.57 3.72 3.76
N ASP A 13 28.42 3.81 3.08
CA ASP A 13 27.88 2.69 2.29
C ASP A 13 28.80 2.38 1.11
N ARG A 14 29.32 3.40 0.42
CA ARG A 14 30.30 3.21 -0.66
C ARG A 14 31.60 2.57 -0.18
N GLN A 15 32.09 2.96 1.00
CA GLN A 15 33.30 2.39 1.60
C GLN A 15 33.13 0.94 2.06
N ASN A 16 31.89 0.49 2.30
CA ASN A 16 31.56 -0.85 2.77
C ASN A 16 30.77 -1.65 1.73
N LYS A 17 30.82 -1.28 0.44
CA LYS A 17 30.05 -1.90 -0.64
C LYS A 17 30.13 -3.43 -0.63
N ASP A 18 31.32 -3.99 -0.46
CA ASP A 18 31.56 -5.44 -0.50
C ASP A 18 30.96 -6.20 0.71
N ARG A 19 30.62 -5.46 1.76
CA ARG A 19 29.99 -6.00 2.98
C ARG A 19 28.46 -6.04 2.88
N ILE A 20 27.84 -5.28 1.98
CA ILE A 20 26.37 -5.25 1.77
C ILE A 20 25.99 -6.51 1.00
N LYS A 21 25.12 -7.34 1.58
CA LYS A 21 24.75 -8.64 1.02
C LYS A 21 23.45 -8.61 0.19
N GLY A 22 22.65 -7.58 0.34
CA GLY A 22 21.40 -7.43 -0.38
C GLY A 22 20.48 -6.40 0.25
N LEU A 23 19.35 -6.20 -0.39
CA LEU A 23 18.28 -5.29 0.04
C LEU A 23 17.04 -6.13 0.39
N LEU A 24 16.62 -6.07 1.66
CA LEU A 24 15.41 -6.73 2.14
C LEU A 24 14.26 -5.74 2.09
N ILE A 25 13.17 -6.10 1.41
CA ILE A 25 11.99 -5.23 1.26
C ILE A 25 10.79 -5.90 1.92
N THR A 26 10.16 -5.18 2.84
CA THR A 26 9.02 -5.66 3.61
C THR A 26 7.75 -5.74 2.79
N HIS A 27 7.49 -4.76 1.93
CA HIS A 27 6.30 -4.68 1.08
C HIS A 27 6.47 -3.66 -0.06
N GLY A 28 5.52 -3.62 -0.98
CA GLY A 28 5.59 -2.91 -2.25
C GLY A 28 5.01 -1.49 -2.27
N HIS A 29 4.83 -0.80 -1.14
CA HIS A 29 4.41 0.60 -1.15
C HIS A 29 5.52 1.54 -1.66
N GLU A 30 5.10 2.66 -2.24
CA GLU A 30 5.98 3.59 -2.96
C GLU A 30 7.06 4.21 -2.07
N ASP A 31 6.75 4.52 -0.83
CA ASP A 31 7.70 5.06 0.16
C ASP A 31 8.78 4.05 0.58
N HIS A 32 8.54 2.75 0.38
CA HIS A 32 9.51 1.68 0.63
C HIS A 32 10.30 1.30 -0.63
N ILE A 33 9.69 1.36 -1.82
CA ILE A 33 10.36 0.91 -3.07
C ILE A 33 10.77 2.04 -4.01
N GLY A 34 10.25 3.25 -3.82
CA GLY A 34 10.42 4.38 -4.74
C GLY A 34 11.85 4.81 -4.98
N SER A 35 12.72 4.66 -4.00
CA SER A 35 14.14 5.04 -4.10
C SER A 35 15.05 3.93 -4.64
N ILE A 36 14.56 2.70 -4.80
CA ILE A 36 15.35 1.55 -5.24
C ILE A 36 16.08 1.78 -6.58
N PRO A 37 15.45 2.36 -7.62
CA PRO A 37 16.15 2.63 -8.88
C PRO A 37 17.39 3.49 -8.71
N TYR A 38 17.31 4.51 -7.87
CA TYR A 38 18.43 5.42 -7.59
C TYR A 38 19.55 4.76 -6.77
N LEU A 39 19.19 3.80 -5.90
CA LEU A 39 20.16 3.02 -5.15
C LEU A 39 20.90 2.05 -6.10
N LEU A 40 20.17 1.34 -6.96
CA LEU A 40 20.74 0.35 -7.87
C LEU A 40 21.57 0.95 -9.01
N GLN A 41 21.45 2.24 -9.32
CA GLN A 41 22.39 2.95 -10.19
C GLN A 41 23.80 3.05 -9.57
N LYS A 42 23.91 2.90 -8.24
CA LYS A 42 25.16 3.05 -7.49
C LYS A 42 25.69 1.75 -6.94
N PHE A 43 24.82 0.79 -6.70
CA PHE A 43 25.12 -0.49 -6.07
C PHE A 43 24.48 -1.63 -6.88
N ASP A 44 25.23 -2.67 -7.12
CA ASP A 44 24.71 -3.94 -7.66
C ASP A 44 24.38 -4.85 -6.49
N LEU A 45 23.09 -4.85 -6.08
CA LEU A 45 22.62 -5.58 -4.91
C LEU A 45 21.45 -6.47 -5.29
N PRO A 46 21.41 -7.73 -4.83
CA PRO A 46 20.22 -8.55 -4.94
C PRO A 46 19.10 -7.98 -4.05
N ILE A 47 17.88 -8.03 -4.59
CA ILE A 47 16.66 -7.62 -3.88
C ILE A 47 15.95 -8.88 -3.38
N TYR A 48 15.65 -8.91 -2.09
CA TYR A 48 14.86 -9.94 -1.43
C TYR A 48 13.50 -9.35 -1.09
N GLY A 49 12.44 -9.89 -1.64
CA GLY A 49 11.07 -9.45 -1.40
C GLY A 49 10.08 -10.55 -1.73
N THR A 50 8.86 -10.41 -1.27
CA THR A 50 7.76 -11.31 -1.63
C THR A 50 7.39 -11.15 -3.10
N ARG A 51 6.61 -12.07 -3.65
CA ARG A 51 6.32 -12.15 -5.08
C ARG A 51 5.71 -10.87 -5.63
N LEU A 52 4.67 -10.33 -4.97
CA LEU A 52 4.05 -9.06 -5.40
C LEU A 52 5.04 -7.89 -5.28
N THR A 53 5.77 -7.82 -4.16
CA THR A 53 6.77 -6.78 -3.91
C THR A 53 7.84 -6.77 -5.01
N CYS A 54 8.38 -7.94 -5.36
CA CYS A 54 9.34 -8.09 -6.46
C CYS A 54 8.75 -7.66 -7.81
N GLY A 55 7.49 -8.00 -8.08
CA GLY A 55 6.79 -7.59 -9.31
C GLY A 55 6.66 -6.08 -9.42
N LEU A 56 6.22 -5.41 -8.35
CA LEU A 56 6.08 -3.95 -8.32
C LEU A 56 7.43 -3.24 -8.49
N ILE A 57 8.49 -3.75 -7.85
CA ILE A 57 9.86 -3.22 -8.02
C ILE A 57 10.32 -3.43 -9.46
N ARG A 58 10.07 -4.59 -10.07
CA ARG A 58 10.45 -4.88 -11.45
C ARG A 58 9.83 -3.88 -12.42
N ASN A 59 8.52 -3.64 -12.34
CA ASN A 59 7.83 -2.63 -13.14
C ASN A 59 8.48 -1.24 -13.00
N LYS A 60 8.82 -0.86 -11.78
CA LYS A 60 9.49 0.40 -11.54
C LYS A 60 10.89 0.44 -12.15
N LEU A 61 11.66 -0.63 -12.06
CA LEU A 61 13.01 -0.73 -12.63
C LEU A 61 13.00 -0.77 -14.17
N GLU A 62 11.92 -1.23 -14.81
CA GLU A 62 11.76 -1.17 -16.27
C GLU A 62 11.77 0.27 -16.78
N GLU A 63 11.10 1.20 -16.07
CA GLU A 63 11.10 2.63 -16.40
C GLU A 63 12.52 3.24 -16.38
N PHE A 64 13.46 2.63 -15.63
CA PHE A 64 14.86 3.07 -15.51
C PHE A 64 15.85 2.21 -16.32
N GLY A 65 15.37 1.20 -17.06
CA GLY A 65 16.21 0.27 -17.79
C GLY A 65 17.12 -0.62 -16.93
N LEU A 66 16.72 -0.88 -15.69
CA LEU A 66 17.49 -1.64 -14.69
C LEU A 66 16.93 -3.03 -14.42
N ALA A 67 15.70 -3.35 -14.82
CA ALA A 67 15.04 -4.62 -14.48
C ALA A 67 15.85 -5.86 -14.92
N GLY A 68 16.39 -5.87 -16.15
CA GLY A 68 17.17 -6.98 -16.69
C GLY A 68 18.56 -7.18 -16.06
N LYS A 69 19.04 -6.20 -15.27
CA LYS A 69 20.36 -6.26 -14.59
C LYS A 69 20.23 -6.59 -13.11
N THR A 70 19.04 -6.48 -12.54
CA THR A 70 18.79 -6.63 -11.10
C THR A 70 18.47 -8.09 -10.78
N LYS A 71 19.17 -8.64 -9.79
CA LYS A 71 18.88 -9.98 -9.27
C LYS A 71 17.75 -9.88 -8.24
N PHE A 72 16.62 -10.54 -8.52
CA PHE A 72 15.52 -10.73 -7.60
C PHE A 72 15.59 -12.10 -6.93
N VAL A 73 15.33 -12.14 -5.64
CA VAL A 73 15.18 -13.35 -4.85
C VAL A 73 13.82 -13.30 -4.18
N GLU A 74 12.87 -14.04 -4.71
CA GLU A 74 11.55 -14.16 -4.10
C GLU A 74 11.65 -14.92 -2.78
N ILE A 75 11.03 -14.39 -1.74
CA ILE A 75 11.00 -14.93 -0.40
C ILE A 75 9.57 -15.21 0.04
N THR A 76 9.41 -16.17 0.91
CA THR A 76 8.10 -16.52 1.50
C THR A 76 8.18 -16.53 3.03
N PRO A 77 7.08 -16.24 3.73
CA PRO A 77 7.04 -16.36 5.19
C PRO A 77 7.57 -17.71 5.68
N LYS A 78 8.27 -17.69 6.83
CA LYS A 78 8.93 -18.85 7.47
C LYS A 78 10.16 -19.42 6.73
N GLN A 79 10.53 -18.86 5.58
CA GLN A 79 11.74 -19.25 4.87
C GLN A 79 12.97 -18.60 5.51
N LYS A 80 13.91 -19.41 6.00
CA LYS A 80 15.18 -18.88 6.54
C LYS A 80 16.19 -18.62 5.43
N ILE A 81 16.70 -17.40 5.38
CA ILE A 81 17.64 -16.90 4.37
C ILE A 81 18.95 -16.57 5.07
N LYS A 82 20.06 -17.14 4.59
CA LYS A 82 21.39 -16.84 5.13
C LYS A 82 22.07 -15.73 4.33
N LEU A 83 22.39 -14.63 4.98
CA LEU A 83 23.05 -13.44 4.40
C LEU A 83 24.34 -13.13 5.19
N GLY A 84 25.43 -13.79 4.84
CA GLY A 84 26.70 -13.68 5.58
C GLY A 84 26.56 -14.24 7.00
N CYS A 85 26.76 -13.40 8.01
CA CYS A 85 26.58 -13.78 9.42
C CYS A 85 25.13 -13.69 9.92
N PHE A 86 24.20 -13.16 9.09
CA PHE A 86 22.79 -13.03 9.42
C PHE A 86 21.99 -14.22 8.94
N THR A 87 20.98 -14.61 9.73
CA THR A 87 19.89 -15.47 9.27
C THR A 87 18.60 -14.66 9.35
N VAL A 88 17.90 -14.54 8.24
CA VAL A 88 16.69 -13.71 8.13
C VAL A 88 15.49 -14.60 7.89
N GLU A 89 14.44 -14.42 8.67
CA GLU A 89 13.15 -15.10 8.51
C GLU A 89 12.04 -14.05 8.26
N PRO A 90 11.37 -14.08 7.09
CA PRO A 90 10.19 -13.28 6.83
C PRO A 90 9.01 -13.80 7.65
N ILE A 91 8.28 -12.91 8.29
CA ILE A 91 7.09 -13.21 9.10
C ILE A 91 5.90 -12.48 8.47
N HIS A 92 4.82 -13.19 8.18
CA HIS A 92 3.63 -12.56 7.60
C HIS A 92 3.02 -11.52 8.53
N VAL A 93 2.70 -10.35 8.01
CA VAL A 93 1.96 -9.28 8.70
C VAL A 93 0.83 -8.74 7.82
N ASN A 94 -0.27 -8.33 8.46
CA ASN A 94 -1.32 -7.62 7.75
C ASN A 94 -0.89 -6.17 7.48
N HIS A 95 -1.19 -5.71 6.29
CA HIS A 95 -1.06 -4.32 5.89
C HIS A 95 -2.10 -4.01 4.79
N SER A 96 -2.07 -2.80 4.21
CA SER A 96 -2.99 -2.41 3.13
C SER A 96 -2.59 -2.94 1.74
N ILE A 97 -1.50 -3.69 1.63
CA ILE A 97 -1.04 -4.36 0.41
C ILE A 97 -0.77 -5.84 0.70
N PRO A 98 -1.06 -6.76 -0.25
CA PRO A 98 -0.72 -8.18 -0.10
C PRO A 98 0.77 -8.43 0.10
N ASP A 99 1.07 -9.59 0.68
CA ASP A 99 2.43 -10.12 0.86
C ASP A 99 3.35 -9.29 1.74
N SER A 100 2.82 -8.45 2.61
CA SER A 100 3.64 -7.70 3.57
C SER A 100 4.27 -8.64 4.59
N VAL A 101 5.55 -8.39 4.91
CA VAL A 101 6.31 -9.18 5.89
C VAL A 101 7.08 -8.30 6.85
N ALA A 102 7.17 -8.76 8.08
CA ALA A 102 8.22 -8.39 9.03
C ALA A 102 9.45 -9.26 8.80
N PHE A 103 10.59 -8.86 9.33
CA PHE A 103 11.83 -9.65 9.32
C PHE A 103 12.33 -9.90 10.74
N ALA A 104 12.54 -11.18 11.07
CA ALA A 104 13.39 -11.56 12.18
C ALA A 104 14.82 -11.75 11.65
N ILE A 105 15.77 -11.02 12.21
CA ILE A 105 17.15 -10.97 11.75
C ILE A 105 18.04 -11.46 12.89
N ASP A 106 18.41 -12.73 12.83
CA ASP A 106 19.35 -13.32 13.78
C ASP A 106 20.77 -12.90 13.41
N SER A 107 21.48 -12.34 14.37
CA SER A 107 22.88 -11.93 14.25
C SER A 107 23.72 -12.55 15.39
N PRO A 108 25.05 -12.52 15.29
CA PRO A 108 25.92 -12.96 16.40
C PRO A 108 25.71 -12.19 17.72
N ALA A 109 25.11 -10.99 17.67
CA ALA A 109 24.83 -10.17 18.84
C ALA A 109 23.43 -10.41 19.43
N GLY A 110 22.54 -11.06 18.70
CA GLY A 110 21.15 -11.31 19.07
C GLY A 110 20.18 -11.10 17.93
N THR A 111 18.89 -11.31 18.18
CA THR A 111 17.81 -11.19 17.22
C THR A 111 17.27 -9.77 17.18
N ILE A 112 17.12 -9.21 15.98
CA ILE A 112 16.45 -7.94 15.72
C ILE A 112 15.14 -8.25 14.97
N ILE A 113 14.05 -7.65 15.41
CA ILE A 113 12.76 -7.68 14.67
C ILE A 113 12.55 -6.34 14.01
N GLN A 114 12.27 -6.35 12.69
CA GLN A 114 11.85 -5.20 11.93
C GLN A 114 10.44 -5.48 11.41
N THR A 115 9.43 -4.74 11.89
CA THR A 115 8.02 -5.06 11.60
C THR A 115 7.61 -4.77 10.16
N GLY A 116 8.32 -3.89 9.46
CA GLY A 116 7.71 -3.20 8.33
C GLY A 116 6.47 -2.44 8.79
N ASP A 117 5.62 -2.08 7.87
CA ASP A 117 4.32 -1.51 8.17
C ASP A 117 3.33 -2.64 8.46
N PHE A 118 2.61 -2.55 9.55
CA PHE A 118 1.72 -3.61 9.98
C PHE A 118 0.46 -3.11 10.68
N LYS A 119 -0.54 -3.95 10.70
CA LYS A 119 -1.70 -3.91 11.60
C LYS A 119 -2.04 -5.32 12.07
N ILE A 120 -2.97 -5.44 13.00
CA ILE A 120 -3.48 -6.74 13.44
C ILE A 120 -4.97 -6.79 13.07
N ASP A 121 -5.27 -7.43 11.93
CA ASP A 121 -6.63 -7.65 11.45
C ASP A 121 -7.00 -9.12 11.63
N TYR A 122 -7.96 -9.39 12.52
CA TYR A 122 -8.43 -10.76 12.80
C TYR A 122 -9.44 -11.26 11.76
N THR A 123 -9.92 -10.40 10.88
CA THR A 123 -10.87 -10.71 9.81
C THR A 123 -10.40 -10.18 8.47
N PRO A 124 -9.16 -10.52 8.04
CA PRO A 124 -8.64 -10.05 6.77
C PRO A 124 -9.44 -10.65 5.61
N LEU A 125 -9.50 -9.93 4.48
CA LEU A 125 -10.34 -10.32 3.35
C LEU A 125 -9.76 -11.46 2.51
N ALA A 126 -8.45 -11.48 2.30
CA ALA A 126 -7.83 -12.42 1.37
C ALA A 126 -6.44 -12.92 1.79
N CYS A 127 -5.83 -12.34 2.82
CA CYS A 127 -4.57 -12.83 3.39
C CYS A 127 -4.81 -13.44 4.77
N GLY A 128 -3.89 -14.27 5.23
CA GLY A 128 -3.90 -14.76 6.61
C GLY A 128 -3.79 -13.61 7.62
N VAL A 129 -4.05 -13.89 8.88
CA VAL A 129 -3.80 -12.95 9.99
C VAL A 129 -2.30 -12.78 10.22
N THR A 130 -1.89 -11.66 10.80
CA THR A 130 -0.49 -11.46 11.26
C THR A 130 -0.02 -12.64 12.09
N ASP A 131 1.14 -13.21 11.77
CA ASP A 131 1.68 -14.41 12.42
C ASP A 131 2.20 -14.10 13.83
N LEU A 132 1.27 -13.86 14.76
CA LEU A 132 1.55 -13.59 16.16
C LEU A 132 2.27 -14.77 16.85
N THR A 133 2.06 -16.00 16.35
CA THR A 133 2.70 -17.20 16.89
C THR A 133 4.20 -17.13 16.70
N THR A 134 4.67 -16.92 15.48
CA THR A 134 6.10 -16.79 15.18
C THR A 134 6.73 -15.61 15.93
N LEU A 135 6.03 -14.46 16.02
CA LEU A 135 6.49 -13.31 16.80
C LEU A 135 6.64 -13.68 18.30
N SER A 136 5.68 -14.38 18.90
CA SER A 136 5.73 -14.83 20.27
C SER A 136 6.89 -15.82 20.51
N GLU A 137 7.16 -16.74 19.57
CA GLU A 137 8.32 -17.65 19.65
C GLU A 137 9.64 -16.89 19.68
N TYR A 138 9.78 -15.83 18.89
CA TYR A 138 10.95 -14.95 18.95
C TYR A 138 11.04 -14.21 20.29
N GLY A 139 9.91 -13.73 20.82
CA GLY A 139 9.85 -13.12 22.15
C GLY A 139 10.33 -14.04 23.25
N GLN A 140 9.95 -15.33 23.21
CA GLN A 140 10.42 -16.35 24.17
C GLN A 140 11.93 -16.65 24.05
N LYS A 141 12.49 -16.59 22.84
CA LYS A 141 13.93 -16.75 22.60
C LYS A 141 14.76 -15.54 23.04
N GLY A 142 14.13 -14.38 23.17
CA GLY A 142 14.74 -13.11 23.49
C GLY A 142 15.05 -12.26 22.25
N VAL A 143 14.51 -11.06 22.21
CA VAL A 143 14.72 -10.06 21.15
C VAL A 143 15.64 -8.96 21.66
N LEU A 144 16.73 -8.72 20.93
CA LEU A 144 17.69 -7.67 21.25
C LEU A 144 17.15 -6.27 20.97
N ALA A 145 16.45 -6.10 19.83
CA ALA A 145 15.88 -4.83 19.41
C ALA A 145 14.66 -5.03 18.54
N LEU A 146 13.71 -4.08 18.64
CA LEU A 146 12.54 -3.97 17.79
C LEU A 146 12.61 -2.64 17.02
N LEU A 147 12.52 -2.72 15.69
CA LEU A 147 12.31 -1.61 14.79
C LEU A 147 10.84 -1.67 14.34
N SER A 148 9.99 -0.89 14.98
CA SER A 148 8.53 -0.98 14.78
C SER A 148 7.98 0.19 14.00
N ASP A 149 6.99 -0.09 13.15
CA ASP A 149 6.03 0.91 12.67
C ASP A 149 5.41 1.62 13.88
N SER A 150 5.41 2.93 13.85
CA SER A 150 4.83 3.79 14.89
C SER A 150 3.90 4.87 14.33
N THR A 151 3.50 4.74 13.07
CA THR A 151 2.71 5.74 12.33
C THR A 151 1.45 6.17 13.08
N ASN A 152 0.73 5.23 13.69
CA ASN A 152 -0.49 5.50 14.45
C ASN A 152 -0.32 5.31 15.98
N ALA A 153 0.87 5.48 16.52
CA ALA A 153 1.15 5.29 17.95
C ALA A 153 0.31 6.20 18.87
N GLU A 154 -0.09 7.37 18.38
CA GLU A 154 -0.92 8.34 19.13
C GLU A 154 -2.43 8.03 19.01
N ARG A 155 -2.84 7.12 18.10
CA ARG A 155 -4.24 6.78 17.93
C ARG A 155 -4.64 5.69 18.92
N PRO A 156 -5.61 5.97 19.84
CA PRO A 156 -6.02 4.99 20.84
C PRO A 156 -6.78 3.81 20.20
N GLY A 157 -6.76 2.67 20.87
CA GLY A 157 -7.50 1.47 20.48
C GLY A 157 -6.82 0.66 19.39
N PHE A 158 -7.63 -0.03 18.60
CA PHE A 158 -7.24 -0.93 17.51
C PHE A 158 -7.63 -0.35 16.16
N THR A 159 -6.88 -0.70 15.13
CA THR A 159 -7.22 -0.37 13.74
C THR A 159 -8.47 -1.14 13.32
N ALA A 160 -9.41 -0.47 12.65
CA ALA A 160 -10.61 -1.12 12.14
C ALA A 160 -10.28 -2.18 11.08
N THR A 161 -11.19 -3.14 10.90
CA THR A 161 -11.02 -4.22 9.92
C THR A 161 -11.38 -3.77 8.50
N GLU A 162 -10.81 -4.42 7.49
CA GLU A 162 -11.17 -4.18 6.09
C GLU A 162 -12.65 -4.54 5.79
N GLN A 163 -13.25 -5.47 6.54
CA GLN A 163 -14.66 -5.81 6.40
C GLN A 163 -15.60 -4.63 6.69
N LYS A 164 -15.23 -3.76 7.66
CA LYS A 164 -16.02 -2.57 7.96
C LYS A 164 -16.11 -1.63 6.76
N VAL A 165 -14.99 -1.46 6.05
CA VAL A 165 -14.95 -0.64 4.84
C VAL A 165 -15.74 -1.28 3.70
N ALA A 166 -15.66 -2.61 3.53
CA ALA A 166 -16.45 -3.33 2.53
C ALA A 166 -17.95 -3.05 2.70
N ALA A 167 -18.45 -3.11 3.94
CA ALA A 167 -19.84 -2.78 4.26
C ALA A 167 -20.18 -1.31 3.97
N GLY A 168 -19.28 -0.38 4.32
CA GLY A 168 -19.45 1.05 4.02
C GLY A 168 -19.55 1.33 2.52
N VAL A 169 -18.62 0.79 1.72
CA VAL A 169 -18.63 0.95 0.26
C VAL A 169 -19.85 0.31 -0.37
N ARG A 170 -20.30 -0.87 0.09
CA ARG A 170 -21.53 -1.52 -0.37
C ARG A 170 -22.77 -0.62 -0.18
N ASN A 171 -22.89 0.03 0.96
CA ASN A 171 -24.00 0.97 1.23
C ASN A 171 -23.96 2.18 0.27
N LEU A 172 -22.76 2.66 -0.08
CA LEU A 172 -22.60 3.75 -1.03
C LEU A 172 -22.95 3.33 -2.46
N PHE A 173 -22.65 2.10 -2.89
CA PHE A 173 -23.11 1.55 -4.16
C PHE A 173 -24.63 1.53 -4.25
N ALA A 174 -25.30 1.06 -3.18
CA ALA A 174 -26.76 1.09 -3.11
C ALA A 174 -27.36 2.49 -3.20
N ARG A 175 -26.69 3.51 -2.63
CA ARG A 175 -27.09 4.91 -2.75
C ARG A 175 -26.88 5.48 -4.16
N ALA A 176 -25.84 5.03 -4.85
CA ALA A 176 -25.41 5.53 -6.15
C ALA A 176 -26.03 4.76 -7.35
N ARG A 177 -27.13 4.03 -7.16
CA ARG A 177 -27.71 3.13 -8.19
C ARG A 177 -27.91 3.78 -9.56
N ASN A 178 -28.32 5.04 -9.59
CA ASN A 178 -28.64 5.76 -10.84
C ASN A 178 -27.52 6.73 -11.26
N LYS A 179 -26.29 6.54 -10.75
CA LYS A 179 -25.16 7.43 -11.03
C LYS A 179 -23.93 6.63 -11.47
N ARG A 180 -23.05 7.27 -12.22
CA ARG A 180 -21.70 6.74 -12.44
C ARG A 180 -20.92 6.85 -11.13
N ILE A 181 -20.30 5.76 -10.74
CA ILE A 181 -19.46 5.72 -9.53
C ILE A 181 -18.00 5.94 -9.94
N ILE A 182 -17.34 6.91 -9.30
CA ILE A 182 -15.90 7.16 -9.46
C ILE A 182 -15.25 6.97 -8.09
N ILE A 183 -14.31 6.03 -7.97
CA ILE A 183 -13.65 5.74 -6.70
C ILE A 183 -12.15 6.04 -6.81
N ALA A 184 -11.68 6.97 -6.00
CA ALA A 184 -10.27 7.27 -5.88
C ALA A 184 -9.68 6.53 -4.69
N THR A 185 -8.63 5.73 -4.95
CA THR A 185 -7.91 4.98 -3.92
C THR A 185 -6.43 4.88 -4.27
N PHE A 186 -5.62 4.36 -3.34
CA PHE A 186 -4.22 4.04 -3.61
C PHE A 186 -4.12 2.88 -4.61
N ALA A 187 -3.31 3.06 -5.64
CA ALA A 187 -3.09 2.03 -6.67
C ALA A 187 -2.39 0.77 -6.11
N SER A 188 -1.70 0.89 -4.99
CA SER A 188 -1.05 -0.22 -4.30
C SER A 188 -1.98 -0.98 -3.34
N ASN A 189 -3.15 -0.43 -3.01
CA ASN A 189 -4.13 -1.12 -2.18
C ASN A 189 -4.95 -2.12 -3.01
N ILE A 190 -4.30 -3.23 -3.38
CA ILE A 190 -4.85 -4.27 -4.25
C ILE A 190 -6.13 -4.87 -3.66
N TYR A 191 -6.18 -5.06 -2.34
CA TYR A 191 -7.37 -5.60 -1.67
C TYR A 191 -8.58 -4.68 -1.82
N ARG A 192 -8.39 -3.36 -1.67
CA ARG A 192 -9.46 -2.39 -1.84
C ARG A 192 -9.96 -2.35 -3.28
N VAL A 193 -9.02 -2.40 -4.25
CA VAL A 193 -9.37 -2.45 -5.67
C VAL A 193 -10.17 -3.71 -5.98
N GLN A 194 -9.75 -4.88 -5.44
CA GLN A 194 -10.51 -6.14 -5.60
C GLN A 194 -11.92 -6.03 -5.00
N GLN A 195 -12.06 -5.50 -3.78
CA GLN A 195 -13.39 -5.27 -3.18
C GLN A 195 -14.31 -4.43 -4.05
N ILE A 196 -13.78 -3.34 -4.63
CA ILE A 196 -14.56 -2.47 -5.52
C ILE A 196 -14.98 -3.22 -6.78
N ILE A 197 -14.10 -4.03 -7.35
CA ILE A 197 -14.40 -4.87 -8.52
C ILE A 197 -15.52 -5.87 -8.18
N ASP A 198 -15.39 -6.58 -7.06
CA ASP A 198 -16.38 -7.57 -6.61
C ASP A 198 -17.76 -6.93 -6.44
N LEU A 199 -17.83 -5.75 -5.81
CA LEU A 199 -19.06 -4.98 -5.65
C LEU A 199 -19.63 -4.50 -7.00
N ALA A 200 -18.77 -4.08 -7.93
CA ALA A 200 -19.18 -3.67 -9.26
C ALA A 200 -19.79 -4.86 -10.04
N VAL A 201 -19.18 -6.03 -9.93
CA VAL A 201 -19.69 -7.28 -10.55
C VAL A 201 -21.04 -7.67 -9.93
N GLU A 202 -21.17 -7.65 -8.60
CA GLU A 202 -22.44 -7.91 -7.91
C GLU A 202 -23.56 -6.97 -8.34
N ASP A 203 -23.23 -5.68 -8.63
CA ASP A 203 -24.16 -4.64 -9.06
C ASP A 203 -24.36 -4.61 -10.60
N GLY A 204 -23.74 -5.55 -11.34
CA GLY A 204 -23.83 -5.68 -12.79
C GLY A 204 -23.15 -4.56 -13.56
N ARG A 205 -22.17 -3.87 -12.97
CA ARG A 205 -21.47 -2.72 -13.55
C ARG A 205 -20.19 -3.12 -14.25
N LYS A 206 -19.80 -2.39 -15.26
CA LYS A 206 -18.48 -2.41 -15.88
C LYS A 206 -17.50 -1.60 -15.07
N VAL A 207 -16.24 -2.03 -15.09
CA VAL A 207 -15.14 -1.37 -14.37
C VAL A 207 -14.14 -0.81 -15.38
N ALA A 208 -13.69 0.42 -15.15
CA ALA A 208 -12.57 1.00 -15.89
C ALA A 208 -11.51 1.52 -14.90
N PHE A 209 -10.25 1.51 -15.32
CA PHE A 209 -9.14 2.06 -14.54
C PHE A 209 -8.64 3.36 -15.16
N SER A 210 -8.38 4.38 -14.34
CA SER A 210 -7.77 5.64 -14.76
C SER A 210 -6.59 6.01 -13.89
N GLY A 211 -5.48 6.35 -14.54
CA GLY A 211 -4.19 6.63 -13.91
C GLY A 211 -3.18 5.52 -14.19
N ARG A 212 -1.95 5.92 -14.59
CA ARG A 212 -0.90 4.99 -15.01
C ARG A 212 -0.58 3.93 -13.95
N SER A 213 -0.35 4.36 -12.70
CA SER A 213 -0.04 3.42 -11.60
C SER A 213 -1.20 2.49 -11.29
N MET A 214 -2.46 2.94 -11.42
CA MET A 214 -3.64 2.08 -11.24
C MET A 214 -3.63 0.95 -12.28
N VAL A 215 -3.48 1.29 -13.55
CA VAL A 215 -3.44 0.31 -14.66
C VAL A 215 -2.27 -0.66 -14.49
N ASN A 216 -1.06 -0.16 -14.21
CA ASN A 216 0.12 -1.01 -14.11
C ASN A 216 0.05 -1.96 -12.90
N ASN A 217 -0.34 -1.45 -11.72
CA ASN A 217 -0.40 -2.26 -10.51
C ASN A 217 -1.52 -3.30 -10.56
N THR A 218 -2.68 -2.98 -11.14
CA THR A 218 -3.78 -3.95 -11.31
C THR A 218 -3.44 -5.03 -12.33
N ALA A 219 -2.80 -4.68 -13.45
CA ALA A 219 -2.32 -5.66 -14.43
C ALA A 219 -1.30 -6.62 -13.81
N MET A 220 -0.32 -6.10 -13.06
CA MET A 220 0.67 -6.90 -12.33
C MET A 220 0.01 -7.79 -11.26
N ALA A 221 -0.92 -7.25 -10.48
CA ALA A 221 -1.62 -8.02 -9.47
C ALA A 221 -2.44 -9.16 -10.09
N GLN A 222 -3.05 -8.93 -11.25
CA GLN A 222 -3.79 -9.96 -11.99
C GLN A 222 -2.85 -11.03 -12.56
N GLU A 223 -1.73 -10.65 -13.19
CA GLU A 223 -0.72 -11.57 -13.71
C GLU A 223 -0.15 -12.47 -12.62
N LEU A 224 0.11 -11.91 -11.44
CA LEU A 224 0.66 -12.65 -10.30
C LEU A 224 -0.40 -13.42 -9.48
N GLY A 225 -1.69 -13.31 -9.83
CA GLY A 225 -2.79 -14.03 -9.17
C GLY A 225 -3.27 -13.41 -7.85
N TYR A 226 -2.94 -12.14 -7.56
CA TYR A 226 -3.44 -11.39 -6.39
C TYR A 226 -4.76 -10.66 -6.67
N MET A 227 -5.17 -10.59 -7.93
CA MET A 227 -6.42 -9.95 -8.36
C MET A 227 -7.14 -10.82 -9.37
N HIS A 228 -8.46 -10.90 -9.24
CA HIS A 228 -9.33 -11.61 -10.18
C HIS A 228 -10.35 -10.65 -10.75
N ILE A 229 -10.36 -10.48 -12.06
CA ILE A 229 -11.34 -9.67 -12.78
C ILE A 229 -12.11 -10.60 -13.72
N PRO A 230 -13.42 -10.85 -13.50
CA PRO A 230 -14.21 -11.70 -14.37
C PRO A 230 -14.22 -11.17 -15.80
N GLU A 231 -14.24 -12.10 -16.77
CA GLU A 231 -14.28 -11.76 -18.19
C GLU A 231 -15.47 -10.84 -18.52
N GLY A 232 -15.24 -9.86 -19.38
CA GLY A 232 -16.24 -8.89 -19.78
C GLY A 232 -16.56 -7.83 -18.72
N THR A 233 -15.92 -7.82 -17.54
CA THR A 233 -16.12 -6.78 -16.52
C THR A 233 -15.31 -5.51 -16.82
N LEU A 234 -14.04 -5.71 -17.23
CA LEU A 234 -13.11 -4.60 -17.50
C LEU A 234 -13.35 -4.02 -18.87
N ILE A 235 -13.48 -2.68 -18.94
CA ILE A 235 -13.58 -1.91 -20.17
C ILE A 235 -12.48 -0.83 -20.23
N SER A 236 -12.17 -0.36 -21.43
CA SER A 236 -11.28 0.79 -21.60
C SER A 236 -11.94 2.08 -21.14
N VAL A 237 -11.17 3.06 -20.66
CA VAL A 237 -11.67 4.41 -20.36
C VAL A 237 -12.28 5.08 -21.59
N ASP A 238 -11.82 4.74 -22.80
CA ASP A 238 -12.35 5.25 -24.07
C ASP A 238 -13.75 4.71 -24.38
N GLU A 239 -14.12 3.57 -23.81
CA GLU A 239 -15.42 2.91 -24.00
C GLU A 239 -16.48 3.37 -22.99
N LEU A 240 -16.12 4.19 -21.98
CA LEU A 240 -17.03 4.63 -20.92
C LEU A 240 -18.34 5.22 -21.44
N ASN A 241 -18.29 5.97 -22.55
CA ASN A 241 -19.45 6.63 -23.14
C ASN A 241 -20.37 5.67 -23.93
N GLN A 242 -19.98 4.40 -24.09
CA GLN A 242 -20.79 3.36 -24.74
C GLN A 242 -21.78 2.72 -23.76
N TYR A 243 -21.58 2.96 -22.44
CA TYR A 243 -22.40 2.41 -21.38
C TYR A 243 -23.19 3.51 -20.67
N PRO A 244 -24.41 3.22 -20.21
CA PRO A 244 -25.16 4.12 -19.33
C PRO A 244 -24.32 4.44 -18.07
N PRO A 245 -24.35 5.68 -17.55
CA PRO A 245 -23.57 6.10 -16.39
C PRO A 245 -23.74 5.17 -15.19
N GLU A 246 -24.96 4.72 -14.92
CA GLU A 246 -25.30 3.82 -13.81
C GLU A 246 -24.73 2.40 -13.95
N GLN A 247 -24.22 2.04 -15.11
CA GLN A 247 -23.56 0.74 -15.35
C GLN A 247 -22.04 0.82 -15.27
N VAL A 248 -21.48 1.95 -14.81
CA VAL A 248 -20.03 2.16 -14.82
C VAL A 248 -19.47 2.47 -13.44
N VAL A 249 -18.38 1.82 -13.11
CA VAL A 249 -17.48 2.15 -11.99
C VAL A 249 -16.11 2.51 -12.54
N LEU A 250 -15.63 3.71 -12.25
CA LEU A 250 -14.29 4.16 -12.61
C LEU A 250 -13.40 4.16 -11.36
N ILE A 251 -12.37 3.34 -11.35
CA ILE A 251 -11.38 3.31 -10.28
C ILE A 251 -10.17 4.15 -10.69
N THR A 252 -9.78 5.12 -9.85
CA THR A 252 -8.81 6.14 -10.25
C THR A 252 -7.77 6.42 -9.16
N THR A 253 -6.65 7.01 -9.59
CA THR A 253 -5.64 7.58 -8.69
C THR A 253 -5.96 9.02 -8.33
N GLY A 254 -5.27 9.56 -7.32
CA GLY A 254 -5.37 10.97 -6.93
C GLY A 254 -6.10 11.21 -5.63
N SER A 255 -6.24 10.17 -4.81
CA SER A 255 -6.84 10.26 -3.48
C SER A 255 -6.08 11.19 -2.50
N GLN A 256 -4.81 11.50 -2.79
CA GLN A 256 -3.95 12.38 -2.00
C GLN A 256 -3.82 13.80 -2.57
N GLY A 257 -4.53 14.11 -3.62
CA GLY A 257 -4.51 15.45 -4.21
C GLY A 257 -3.29 15.74 -5.08
N GLU A 258 -2.60 14.71 -5.57
CA GLU A 258 -1.42 14.87 -6.43
C GLU A 258 -1.79 15.64 -7.72
N PRO A 259 -1.04 16.69 -8.08
CA PRO A 259 -1.47 17.64 -9.14
C PRO A 259 -1.68 17.01 -10.52
N LEU A 260 -0.94 15.95 -10.84
CA LEU A 260 -1.00 15.27 -12.15
C LEU A 260 -1.82 13.98 -12.12
N SER A 261 -2.43 13.66 -10.99
CA SER A 261 -3.27 12.46 -10.86
C SER A 261 -4.53 12.52 -11.72
N ALA A 262 -5.14 11.37 -11.96
CA ALA A 262 -6.35 11.32 -12.79
C ALA A 262 -7.50 12.08 -12.14
N LEU A 263 -7.75 11.92 -10.82
CA LEU A 263 -8.82 12.65 -10.14
C LEU A 263 -8.57 14.16 -10.12
N SER A 264 -7.33 14.63 -9.94
CA SER A 264 -6.97 16.05 -9.97
C SER A 264 -7.27 16.66 -11.34
N ARG A 265 -6.96 15.92 -12.41
CA ARG A 265 -7.28 16.34 -13.78
C ARG A 265 -8.78 16.34 -14.06
N MET A 266 -9.54 15.40 -13.47
CA MET A 266 -11.02 15.42 -13.56
C MET A 266 -11.58 16.65 -12.85
N ALA A 267 -11.14 16.95 -11.63
CA ALA A 267 -11.59 18.10 -10.84
C ALA A 267 -11.27 19.46 -11.51
N SER A 268 -10.22 19.54 -12.32
CA SER A 268 -9.81 20.74 -13.09
C SER A 268 -10.29 20.72 -14.54
N CYS A 269 -11.17 19.81 -14.94
CA CYS A 269 -11.65 19.64 -16.31
C CYS A 269 -10.56 19.40 -17.37
N SER A 270 -9.36 18.97 -16.95
CA SER A 270 -8.21 18.72 -17.84
C SER A 270 -8.00 17.24 -18.18
N HIS A 271 -8.85 16.34 -17.66
CA HIS A 271 -8.81 14.93 -18.05
C HIS A 271 -9.35 14.75 -19.46
N ARG A 272 -8.61 14.01 -20.30
CA ARG A 272 -8.93 13.92 -21.75
C ARG A 272 -10.21 13.15 -22.06
N GLN A 273 -10.47 12.06 -21.32
CA GLN A 273 -11.53 11.09 -21.61
C GLN A 273 -12.72 11.19 -20.65
N VAL A 274 -12.51 11.68 -19.43
CA VAL A 274 -13.54 11.70 -18.38
C VAL A 274 -13.91 13.13 -18.03
N ARG A 275 -15.18 13.46 -18.17
CA ARG A 275 -15.77 14.71 -17.68
C ARG A 275 -16.66 14.39 -16.50
N VAL A 276 -16.49 15.13 -15.41
CA VAL A 276 -17.28 15.02 -14.18
C VAL A 276 -18.45 16.01 -14.22
N GLY A 277 -19.60 15.58 -13.71
CA GLY A 277 -20.80 16.40 -13.66
C GLY A 277 -21.84 15.91 -12.64
N PRO A 278 -23.07 16.44 -12.68
CA PRO A 278 -24.13 16.15 -11.67
C PRO A 278 -24.58 14.68 -11.60
N GLY A 279 -24.30 13.90 -12.66
CA GLY A 279 -24.59 12.47 -12.71
C GLY A 279 -23.55 11.58 -12.04
N ASP A 280 -22.52 12.16 -11.42
CA ASP A 280 -21.41 11.42 -10.84
C ASP A 280 -21.51 11.32 -9.31
N PHE A 281 -21.17 10.15 -8.80
CA PHE A 281 -21.00 9.85 -7.39
C PHE A 281 -19.55 9.48 -7.13
N ILE A 282 -18.84 10.34 -6.41
CA ILE A 282 -17.39 10.22 -6.24
C ILE A 282 -17.07 9.82 -4.81
N ILE A 283 -16.30 8.74 -4.65
CA ILE A 283 -15.84 8.24 -3.35
C ILE A 283 -14.33 8.40 -3.28
N ILE A 284 -13.83 9.15 -2.29
CA ILE A 284 -12.41 9.23 -1.97
C ILE A 284 -12.12 8.25 -0.84
N SER A 285 -11.65 7.06 -1.20
CA SER A 285 -11.36 5.95 -0.28
C SER A 285 -9.91 6.00 0.20
N ALA A 286 -9.54 7.12 0.81
CA ALA A 286 -8.23 7.34 1.42
C ALA A 286 -8.30 8.51 2.41
N ASN A 287 -7.48 8.45 3.46
CA ASN A 287 -7.26 9.59 4.35
C ASN A 287 -6.15 10.48 3.78
N PRO A 288 -6.26 11.79 3.89
CA PRO A 288 -5.14 12.67 3.58
C PRO A 288 -3.92 12.32 4.45
N ILE A 289 -2.80 12.09 3.81
CA ILE A 289 -1.51 12.01 4.50
C ILE A 289 -1.21 13.41 5.07
N PRO A 290 -0.67 13.52 6.29
CA PRO A 290 -0.33 14.81 6.88
C PRO A 290 0.45 15.71 5.92
N GLY A 291 -0.07 16.91 5.65
CA GLY A 291 0.44 17.87 4.67
C GLY A 291 -0.31 17.89 3.33
N ASN A 292 -1.12 16.89 3.02
CA ASN A 292 -1.90 16.83 1.77
C ASN A 292 -3.35 17.36 1.91
N GLU A 293 -3.78 17.76 3.11
CA GLU A 293 -5.16 18.17 3.40
C GLU A 293 -5.66 19.28 2.48
N LYS A 294 -4.82 20.29 2.24
CA LYS A 294 -5.14 21.42 1.34
C LYS A 294 -5.34 20.95 -0.10
N SER A 295 -4.50 20.02 -0.56
CA SER A 295 -4.57 19.49 -1.92
C SER A 295 -5.82 18.64 -2.13
N VAL A 296 -6.15 17.78 -1.17
CA VAL A 296 -7.38 16.96 -1.17
C VAL A 296 -8.60 17.86 -1.12
N THR A 297 -8.64 18.85 -0.20
CA THR A 297 -9.74 19.81 -0.10
C THR A 297 -9.97 20.57 -1.41
N LYS A 298 -8.90 20.97 -2.11
CA LYS A 298 -8.99 21.64 -3.41
C LYS A 298 -9.68 20.75 -4.46
N ILE A 299 -9.34 19.45 -4.50
CA ILE A 299 -9.98 18.48 -5.40
C ILE A 299 -11.45 18.32 -5.04
N VAL A 300 -11.78 18.08 -3.77
CA VAL A 300 -13.16 17.95 -3.29
C VAL A 300 -13.99 19.15 -3.72
N ASN A 301 -13.51 20.35 -3.46
CA ASN A 301 -14.21 21.59 -3.84
C ASN A 301 -14.38 21.70 -5.37
N GLY A 302 -13.34 21.34 -6.16
CA GLY A 302 -13.43 21.34 -7.61
C GLY A 302 -14.52 20.37 -8.12
N LEU A 303 -14.59 19.18 -7.56
CA LEU A 303 -15.60 18.17 -7.94
C LEU A 303 -17.04 18.61 -7.55
N LEU A 304 -17.19 19.20 -6.36
CA LEU A 304 -18.48 19.76 -5.89
C LEU A 304 -18.96 20.91 -6.79
N LEU A 305 -18.04 21.78 -7.23
CA LEU A 305 -18.36 22.88 -8.16
C LEU A 305 -18.82 22.37 -9.54
N LEU A 306 -18.40 21.17 -9.96
CA LEU A 306 -18.87 20.49 -11.17
C LEU A 306 -20.25 19.83 -10.99
N GLY A 307 -20.82 19.89 -9.78
CA GLY A 307 -22.13 19.33 -9.45
C GLY A 307 -22.11 17.85 -9.06
N ALA A 308 -20.94 17.22 -8.93
CA ALA A 308 -20.83 15.84 -8.48
C ALA A 308 -21.17 15.71 -7.00
N GLU A 309 -21.70 14.56 -6.61
CA GLU A 309 -21.82 14.18 -5.20
C GLU A 309 -20.51 13.54 -4.75
N VAL A 310 -19.87 14.11 -3.72
CA VAL A 310 -18.55 13.67 -3.25
C VAL A 310 -18.63 13.14 -1.83
N ILE A 311 -18.18 11.92 -1.63
CA ILE A 311 -18.06 11.23 -0.34
C ILE A 311 -16.58 11.06 0.00
N TYR A 312 -16.20 11.42 1.21
CA TYR A 312 -14.84 11.24 1.73
C TYR A 312 -14.87 10.80 3.19
N GLU A 313 -13.73 10.44 3.75
CA GLU A 313 -13.59 9.70 5.02
C GLU A 313 -14.39 10.27 6.21
N SER A 314 -14.42 11.61 6.39
CA SER A 314 -15.14 12.22 7.51
C SER A 314 -16.65 12.00 7.50
N MET A 315 -17.20 11.48 6.39
CA MET A 315 -18.64 11.27 6.20
C MET A 315 -19.04 9.79 6.35
N TYR A 316 -18.16 8.86 5.97
CA TYR A 316 -18.46 7.41 5.93
C TYR A 316 -17.19 6.57 6.16
N ASP A 317 -17.36 5.34 6.65
CA ASP A 317 -16.30 4.35 6.79
C ASP A 317 -15.83 3.82 5.42
N VAL A 318 -15.17 4.65 4.63
CA VAL A 318 -14.68 4.32 3.27
C VAL A 318 -13.19 4.01 3.23
N HIS A 319 -12.50 4.18 4.35
CA HIS A 319 -11.06 3.91 4.46
C HIS A 319 -10.74 3.36 5.86
N VAL A 320 -9.70 2.55 5.90
CA VAL A 320 -9.06 2.07 7.12
C VAL A 320 -7.55 2.14 6.93
N SER A 321 -6.84 2.50 8.01
CA SER A 321 -5.39 2.54 8.00
C SER A 321 -4.79 1.15 7.81
N GLY A 322 -3.65 1.07 7.14
CA GLY A 322 -2.81 -0.12 7.09
C GLY A 322 -1.87 -0.26 8.30
N HIS A 323 -1.84 0.74 9.19
CA HIS A 323 -0.90 0.85 10.30
C HIS A 323 -1.56 0.59 11.64
N ALA A 324 -0.84 -0.10 12.53
CA ALA A 324 -1.24 -0.44 13.88
C ALA A 324 -1.50 0.79 14.75
N CYS A 325 -2.63 0.81 15.43
CA CYS A 325 -2.94 1.76 16.48
C CYS A 325 -2.24 1.39 17.80
N GLN A 326 -2.45 2.19 18.84
CA GLN A 326 -1.72 2.10 20.10
C GLN A 326 -1.79 0.72 20.77
N GLU A 327 -2.96 0.09 20.82
CA GLU A 327 -3.11 -1.21 21.48
C GLU A 327 -2.46 -2.37 20.71
N GLU A 328 -2.45 -2.30 19.38
CA GLU A 328 -1.76 -3.28 18.54
C GLU A 328 -0.24 -3.17 18.70
N GLN A 329 0.29 -1.95 18.81
CA GLN A 329 1.71 -1.72 19.07
C GLN A 329 2.11 -2.20 20.48
N LYS A 330 1.28 -1.97 21.50
CA LYS A 330 1.49 -2.54 22.84
C LYS A 330 1.49 -4.06 22.82
N LEU A 331 0.58 -4.67 22.03
CA LEU A 331 0.55 -6.11 21.85
C LEU A 331 1.86 -6.61 21.23
N MET A 332 2.38 -5.94 20.21
CA MET A 332 3.66 -6.29 19.58
C MET A 332 4.81 -6.23 20.60
N LEU A 333 4.89 -5.17 21.38
CA LEU A 333 5.90 -5.02 22.44
C LEU A 333 5.79 -6.15 23.49
N THR A 334 4.57 -6.51 23.88
CA THR A 334 4.29 -7.56 24.86
C THR A 334 4.69 -8.93 24.34
N LEU A 335 4.32 -9.26 23.08
CA LEU A 335 4.67 -10.54 22.45
C LEU A 335 6.18 -10.75 22.34
N LEU A 336 6.92 -9.67 22.04
CA LEU A 336 8.38 -9.73 21.93
C LEU A 336 9.10 -9.60 23.28
N SER A 337 8.35 -9.55 24.39
CA SER A 337 8.88 -9.46 25.76
C SER A 337 9.85 -8.29 25.99
N LEU A 338 9.62 -7.18 25.29
CA LEU A 338 10.45 -5.98 25.40
C LEU A 338 9.98 -5.13 26.58
N ILE A 339 10.84 -4.99 27.58
CA ILE A 339 10.59 -4.20 28.79
C ILE A 339 11.22 -2.82 28.74
N HIS A 340 12.05 -2.54 27.72
CA HIS A 340 12.70 -1.24 27.54
C HIS A 340 12.36 -0.65 26.18
N ILE A 341 11.78 0.54 26.20
CA ILE A 341 11.42 1.30 25.00
C ILE A 341 12.55 2.29 24.73
N SER A 342 13.18 2.18 23.57
CA SER A 342 14.09 3.21 23.09
C SER A 342 13.32 4.47 22.70
N GLU A 343 13.96 5.62 22.78
CA GLU A 343 13.36 6.89 22.35
C GLU A 343 12.87 6.85 20.90
N PRO A 344 11.72 7.49 20.59
CA PRO A 344 11.24 7.61 19.22
C PRO A 344 12.27 8.36 18.37
N THR A 345 12.64 7.77 17.24
CA THR A 345 13.45 8.46 16.25
C THR A 345 12.66 9.66 15.72
N ARG A 346 13.10 10.87 16.03
CA ARG A 346 12.57 12.08 15.41
C ARG A 346 12.94 12.07 13.94
N HIS A 347 11.94 12.03 13.09
CA HIS A 347 12.06 12.27 11.65
C HIS A 347 12.30 13.74 11.33
#